data_d7848ac4be774e2689bcfef2ea9466b7
#
_entry.id   d7848ac4be774e2689bcfef2ea9466b7
#
_cell.length_a   1.000
_cell.length_b   1.000
_cell.length_c   1.000
_cell.angle_alpha   90.00
_cell.angle_beta   90.00
_cell.angle_gamma   90.00
#
_symmetry.space_group_name_H-M   'P 1'
#
loop_
_entity.id
_entity.type
_entity.pdbx_description
1 polymer ?
#
loop_
_entity_poly.entity_id
_entity_poly.type
_entity_poly.pdbx_seq_one_letter_code
_entity_poly.pdbx_strand_id
1 'polypeptide(L)' 'MSFIEMTGTTLEKIVADDELHHDDLAAAGVNDHTIVRVNRQGDIEVRRPSGWDVIGGLLGEFDERIRRETGLDWAE' A
#
# COMPACT_ATOMS: atom_id res chain seq x y z
N MET A 1 -5.08 -1.58 15.17
CA MET A 1 -3.92 -1.67 14.24
C MET A 1 -3.76 -0.34 13.50
N SER A 2 -2.57 0.25 13.54
CA SER A 2 -2.33 1.54 12.89
C SER A 2 -1.94 1.40 11.41
N PHE A 3 -1.34 0.29 11.07
CA PHE A 3 -0.86 0.02 9.70
C PHE A 3 -1.21 -1.39 9.29
N ILE A 4 -1.46 -1.58 8.01
CA ILE A 4 -1.60 -2.91 7.41
C ILE A 4 -0.40 -3.10 6.50
N GLU A 5 0.43 -4.11 6.79
CA GLU A 5 1.61 -4.42 5.99
C GLU A 5 1.26 -5.45 4.91
N MET A 6 1.89 -5.30 3.75
CA MET A 6 1.67 -6.20 2.63
C MET A 6 2.88 -6.17 1.70
N THR A 7 2.89 -7.05 0.73
CA THR A 7 3.94 -7.05 -0.31
C THR A 7 3.53 -6.15 -1.48
N GLY A 8 4.49 -5.86 -2.35
CA GLY A 8 4.22 -5.11 -3.58
C GLY A 8 3.20 -5.82 -4.48
N THR A 9 3.22 -7.15 -4.52
CA THR A 9 2.24 -7.94 -5.28
C THR A 9 0.82 -7.64 -4.82
N THR A 10 0.59 -7.62 -3.51
CA THR A 10 -0.73 -7.34 -2.95
C THR A 10 -1.12 -5.88 -3.18
N LEU A 11 -0.17 -4.97 -3.01
CA LEU A 11 -0.42 -3.55 -3.23
C LEU A 11 -0.89 -3.27 -4.66
N GLU A 12 -0.30 -3.92 -5.66
CA GLU A 12 -0.71 -3.76 -7.05
C GLU A 12 -2.17 -4.13 -7.30
N LYS A 13 -2.69 -5.07 -6.53
CA LYS A 13 -4.09 -5.49 -6.63
C LYS A 13 -5.05 -4.50 -5.99
N ILE A 14 -4.54 -3.66 -5.11
CA ILE A 14 -5.35 -2.71 -4.33
C ILE A 14 -5.41 -1.34 -5.00
N VAL A 15 -4.26 -0.85 -5.50
CA VAL A 15 -4.18 0.50 -6.07
C VAL A 15 -4.92 0.57 -7.41
N ALA A 16 -5.58 1.69 -7.64
CA ALA A 16 -6.18 2.00 -8.93
C ALA A 16 -5.21 2.87 -9.74
N ASP A 17 -5.36 2.89 -11.06
CA ASP A 17 -4.46 3.62 -11.95
C ASP A 17 -4.42 5.12 -11.67
N ASP A 18 -5.53 5.69 -11.20
CA ASP A 18 -5.61 7.11 -10.87
C ASP A 18 -5.02 7.42 -9.48
N GLU A 19 -4.69 6.41 -8.70
CA GLU A 19 -4.06 6.56 -7.40
C GLU A 19 -2.55 6.44 -7.50
N LEU A 20 -2.07 5.36 -8.13
CA LEU A 20 -0.64 5.10 -8.27
C LEU A 20 -0.46 4.10 -9.41
N HIS A 21 0.22 4.51 -10.44
CA HIS A 21 0.44 3.70 -11.63
C HIS A 21 1.55 2.66 -11.38
N HIS A 22 1.51 1.54 -12.11
CA HIS A 22 2.57 0.55 -12.12
C HIS A 22 3.97 1.15 -12.23
N ASP A 23 4.14 2.11 -13.16
CA ASP A 23 5.44 2.74 -13.42
C ASP A 23 5.90 3.55 -12.19
N ASP A 24 4.96 4.14 -11.46
CA ASP A 24 5.26 4.88 -10.23
C ASP A 24 5.74 3.95 -9.13
N LEU A 25 5.16 2.77 -9.03
CA LEU A 25 5.60 1.76 -8.06
C LEU A 25 7.02 1.31 -8.39
N ALA A 26 7.29 1.00 -9.64
CA ALA A 26 8.63 0.60 -10.09
C ALA A 26 9.66 1.72 -9.84
N ALA A 27 9.29 2.96 -10.13
CA ALA A 27 10.16 4.12 -9.90
C ALA A 27 10.45 4.33 -8.41
N ALA A 28 9.51 3.97 -7.55
CA ALA A 28 9.68 4.04 -6.10
C ALA A 28 10.46 2.85 -5.54
N GLY A 29 10.86 1.90 -6.38
CA GLY A 29 11.61 0.72 -5.97
C GLY A 29 10.74 -0.39 -5.40
N VAL A 30 9.45 -0.39 -5.70
CA VAL A 30 8.53 -1.43 -5.22
C VAL A 30 8.48 -2.57 -6.23
N ASN A 31 8.87 -3.74 -5.78
CA ASN A 31 8.75 -4.98 -6.56
C ASN A 31 7.81 -5.95 -5.83
N ASP A 32 7.66 -7.16 -6.35
CA ASP A 32 6.73 -8.15 -5.81
C ASP A 32 6.98 -8.50 -4.35
N HIS A 33 8.23 -8.40 -3.89
CA HIS A 33 8.63 -8.79 -2.55
C HIS A 33 8.86 -7.61 -1.60
N THR A 34 8.76 -6.40 -2.10
CA THR A 34 8.95 -5.20 -1.28
C THR A 34 7.86 -5.09 -0.22
N ILE A 35 8.24 -4.79 1.02
CA ILE A 35 7.28 -4.60 2.10
C ILE A 35 6.76 -3.16 2.07
N VAL A 36 5.46 -3.03 2.05
CA VAL A 36 4.78 -1.74 2.12
C VAL A 36 3.76 -1.78 3.24
N ARG A 37 3.30 -0.62 3.69
CA ARG A 37 2.23 -0.54 4.67
C ARG A 37 1.29 0.61 4.33
N VAL A 38 0.05 0.49 4.77
CA VAL A 38 -0.99 1.49 4.53
C VAL A 38 -1.60 1.88 5.87
N ASN A 39 -1.72 3.17 6.13
CA ASN A 39 -2.37 3.67 7.35
C ASN A 39 -3.87 3.92 7.12
N ARG A 40 -4.57 4.37 8.15
CA ARG A 40 -6.03 4.61 8.08
C ARG A 40 -6.41 5.70 7.09
N GLN A 41 -5.51 6.65 6.84
CA GLN A 41 -5.73 7.73 5.88
C GLN A 41 -5.48 7.27 4.43
N GLY A 42 -4.97 6.06 4.26
CA GLY A 42 -4.68 5.53 2.94
C GLY A 42 -3.27 5.84 2.43
N ASP A 43 -2.41 6.43 3.27
CA ASP A 43 -1.03 6.71 2.86
C ASP A 43 -0.27 5.40 2.67
N ILE A 44 0.44 5.30 1.54
CA ILE A 44 1.24 4.13 1.19
C ILE A 44 2.70 4.42 1.53
N GLU A 45 3.29 3.58 2.37
CA GLU A 45 4.67 3.73 2.80
C GLU A 45 5.48 2.49 2.43
N VAL A 46 6.70 2.72 1.97
CA VAL A 46 7.64 1.65 1.59
C VAL A 46 8.73 1.55 2.64
N ARG A 47 9.06 0.31 2.99
CA ARG A 47 10.15 0.06 3.93
C ARG A 47 11.50 0.32 3.27
N ARG A 48 12.32 1.16 3.91
CA ARG A 48 13.68 1.49 3.49
C ARG A 48 14.64 1.14 4.62
N PRO A 49 15.94 1.04 4.36
CA PRO A 49 16.91 0.82 5.44
C PRO A 49 16.86 1.88 6.53
N SER A 50 16.52 3.12 6.17
CA SER A 50 16.43 4.26 7.10
C SER A 50 15.05 4.44 7.74
N GLY A 51 14.07 3.61 7.37
CA GLY A 51 12.71 3.71 7.91
C GLY A 51 11.65 3.59 6.83
N TRP A 52 10.51 4.26 7.02
CA TRP A 52 9.38 4.20 6.10
C TRP A 52 9.29 5.48 5.29
N ASP A 53 9.01 5.34 4.00
CA ASP A 53 8.97 6.42 3.04
C ASP A 53 7.59 6.46 2.37
N VAL A 54 6.89 7.58 2.49
CA VAL A 54 5.55 7.74 1.88
C VAL A 54 5.72 7.95 0.38
N ILE A 55 5.10 7.09 -0.41
CA ILE A 55 5.23 7.14 -1.88
C ILE A 55 3.91 7.51 -2.59
N GLY A 56 2.80 7.51 -1.88
CA GLY A 56 1.50 7.83 -2.47
C GLY A 56 0.38 7.62 -1.50
N GLY A 57 -0.84 7.63 -2.02
CA GLY A 57 -2.04 7.45 -1.20
C GLY A 57 -3.17 6.81 -1.97
N LEU A 58 -4.03 6.12 -1.24
CA LEU A 58 -5.25 5.53 -1.76
C LEU A 58 -6.41 6.52 -1.60
N LEU A 59 -7.38 6.42 -2.50
CA LEU A 59 -8.54 7.30 -2.53
C LEU A 59 -9.83 6.47 -2.44
N GLY A 60 -10.93 7.11 -2.08
CA GLY A 60 -12.25 6.47 -2.05
C GLY A 60 -12.37 5.42 -0.98
N GLU A 61 -13.07 4.33 -1.29
CA GLU A 61 -13.34 3.26 -0.35
C GLU A 61 -12.27 2.16 -0.39
N PHE A 62 -11.04 2.57 -0.14
CA PHE A 62 -9.90 1.66 -0.19
C PHE A 62 -9.93 0.60 0.92
N ASP A 63 -10.60 0.85 2.02
CA ASP A 63 -10.70 -0.11 3.13
C ASP A 63 -11.35 -1.42 2.68
N GLU A 64 -12.37 -1.37 1.83
CA GLU A 64 -12.98 -2.58 1.26
C GLU A 64 -12.00 -3.34 0.38
N ARG A 65 -11.24 -2.63 -0.43
CA ARG A 65 -10.24 -3.24 -1.31
C ARG A 65 -9.16 -3.94 -0.49
N ILE A 66 -8.72 -3.32 0.58
CA ILE A 66 -7.71 -3.89 1.47
C ILE A 66 -8.24 -5.14 2.17
N ARG A 67 -9.44 -5.07 2.72
CA ARG A 67 -10.05 -6.25 3.36
C ARG A 67 -10.19 -7.41 2.39
N ARG A 68 -10.59 -7.14 1.16
CA ARG A 68 -10.77 -8.17 0.14
C ARG A 68 -9.46 -8.86 -0.19
N GLU A 69 -8.36 -8.12 -0.28
CA GLU A 69 -7.06 -8.66 -0.70
C GLU A 69 -6.22 -9.20 0.46
N THR A 70 -6.38 -8.67 1.67
CA THR A 70 -5.55 -9.03 2.82
C THR A 70 -6.29 -9.74 3.94
N GLY A 71 -7.61 -9.57 4.00
CA GLY A 71 -8.43 -10.06 5.13
C GLY A 71 -8.27 -9.22 6.39
N LEU A 72 -7.58 -8.08 6.31
CA LEU A 72 -7.28 -7.23 7.47
C LEU A 72 -7.93 -5.86 7.33
N ASP A 73 -8.18 -5.21 8.47
CA ASP A 73 -8.56 -3.81 8.51
C ASP A 73 -8.00 -3.15 9.78
N TRP A 74 -8.12 -1.81 9.85
CA TRP A 74 -7.54 -1.05 10.95
C TRP A 74 -8.37 -1.08 12.24
N ALA A 75 -9.56 -1.65 12.19
CA ALA A 75 -10.43 -1.77 13.36
C ALA A 75 -9.95 -2.84 14.36
N GLU A 76 -9.02 -3.68 13.93
CA GLU A 76 -8.47 -4.75 14.75
C GLU A 76 -7.62 -4.24 15.92
#